data_c1af9462a41c6cc5ba77106d264532f0
#
_entry.id   c1af9462a41c6cc5ba77106d264532f0
#
_cell.length_a   1.000
_cell.length_b   1.000
_cell.length_c   1.000
_cell.angle_alpha   90.00
_cell.angle_beta   90.00
_cell.angle_gamma   90.00
#
_symmetry.space_group_name_H-M   'P 1'
#
loop_
_entity.id
_entity.type
_entity.pdbx_description
1 polymer ?
#
loop_
_entity_poly.entity_id
_entity_poly.type
_entity_poly.pdbx_seq_one_letter_code
_entity_poly.pdbx_strand_id
1 'polypeptide(L)'
;MSLHADALARLQHWQPSAGRQAELRQRFLAHLLARPDGLDRGCFPDHVTAGVLVLSPDLDQVLLNLHRKARRWFAFGGHCEPGDRSLSGVALREGLEESGVASLELDPVPVHLDEHAVDFCDPSGTVHHLDVRFTALAERGVAHGASEESLDVRWWPVDALPPGLEAEMHELISASRDRWRQSITSSSQPGGPSLSGGSTWAAADQPSR
;
A
#
# COMPACT_ATOMS: atom_id res chain seq x y z
N MET A 1 -19.29 -2.94 2.03
CA MET A 1 -18.50 -2.61 3.22
C MET A 1 -18.16 -1.14 3.11
N SER A 2 -18.23 -0.36 4.21
CA SER A 2 -17.78 1.05 4.20
C SER A 2 -16.26 1.12 4.21
N LEU A 3 -15.68 2.27 3.78
CA LEU A 3 -14.24 2.50 3.85
C LEU A 3 -13.71 2.33 5.28
N HIS A 4 -14.44 2.84 6.29
CA HIS A 4 -14.08 2.70 7.70
C HIS A 4 -14.03 1.23 8.15
N ALA A 5 -15.00 0.40 7.72
CA ALA A 5 -14.99 -1.03 8.02
C ALA A 5 -13.85 -1.77 7.31
N ASP A 6 -13.49 -1.38 6.07
CA ASP A 6 -12.32 -1.90 5.36
C ASP A 6 -11.02 -1.56 6.11
N ALA A 7 -10.85 -0.30 6.52
CA ALA A 7 -9.68 0.17 7.25
C ALA A 7 -9.47 -0.61 8.56
N LEU A 8 -10.53 -0.75 9.36
CA LEU A 8 -10.48 -1.56 10.60
C LEU A 8 -10.11 -3.01 10.31
N ALA A 9 -10.79 -3.66 9.35
CA ALA A 9 -10.54 -5.05 9.02
C ALA A 9 -9.10 -5.28 8.55
N ARG A 10 -8.58 -4.41 7.67
CA ARG A 10 -7.19 -4.51 7.19
C ARG A 10 -6.19 -4.39 8.31
N LEU A 11 -6.31 -3.38 9.16
CA LEU A 11 -5.40 -3.19 10.29
C LEU A 11 -5.53 -4.31 11.33
N GLN A 12 -6.71 -4.87 11.54
CA GLN A 12 -6.91 -6.03 12.44
C GLN A 12 -6.23 -7.30 11.92
N HIS A 13 -6.28 -7.54 10.60
CA HIS A 13 -5.69 -8.74 9.99
C HIS A 13 -4.19 -8.59 9.67
N TRP A 14 -3.71 -7.36 9.49
CA TRP A 14 -2.31 -7.13 9.21
C TRP A 14 -1.44 -7.44 10.43
N GLN A 15 -0.40 -8.22 10.21
CA GLN A 15 0.53 -8.65 11.26
C GLN A 15 1.91 -8.04 10.99
N PRO A 16 2.20 -6.83 11.50
CA PRO A 16 3.53 -6.23 11.37
C PRO A 16 4.57 -6.97 12.19
N SER A 17 5.83 -6.75 11.87
CA SER A 17 6.95 -7.07 12.75
C SER A 17 6.74 -6.43 14.13
N ALA A 18 7.36 -6.96 15.16
CA ALA A 18 7.33 -6.38 16.51
C ALA A 18 7.94 -4.95 16.53
N GLY A 19 7.75 -4.20 17.62
CA GLY A 19 8.27 -2.85 17.79
C GLY A 19 7.35 -1.77 17.24
N ARG A 20 7.92 -0.68 16.69
CA ARG A 20 7.19 0.54 16.28
C ARG A 20 5.98 0.25 15.39
N GLN A 21 6.09 -0.65 14.43
CA GLN A 21 4.97 -0.96 13.54
C GLN A 21 3.78 -1.60 14.26
N ALA A 22 4.03 -2.43 15.28
CA ALA A 22 2.97 -2.99 16.11
C ALA A 22 2.32 -1.93 17.01
N GLU A 23 3.09 -0.98 17.53
CA GLU A 23 2.60 0.15 18.32
C GLU A 23 1.74 1.09 17.45
N LEU A 24 2.20 1.45 16.27
CA LEU A 24 1.44 2.26 15.32
C LEU A 24 0.13 1.58 14.92
N ARG A 25 0.16 0.28 14.66
CA ARG A 25 -1.07 -0.49 14.39
C ARG A 25 -2.10 -0.35 15.53
N GLN A 26 -1.67 -0.47 16.79
CA GLN A 26 -2.57 -0.29 17.93
C GLN A 26 -3.10 1.14 18.01
N ARG A 27 -2.26 2.13 17.78
CA ARG A 27 -2.61 3.56 17.75
C ARG A 27 -3.67 3.84 16.67
N PHE A 28 -3.48 3.33 15.44
CA PHE A 28 -4.42 3.53 14.33
C PHE A 28 -5.75 2.82 14.57
N LEU A 29 -5.72 1.59 15.09
CA LEU A 29 -6.94 0.88 15.49
C LEU A 29 -7.70 1.63 16.58
N ALA A 30 -7.02 2.12 17.61
CA ALA A 30 -7.65 2.90 18.68
C ALA A 30 -8.30 4.17 18.15
N HIS A 31 -7.63 4.89 17.23
CA HIS A 31 -8.16 6.07 16.57
C HIS A 31 -9.45 5.75 15.80
N LEU A 32 -9.43 4.77 14.91
CA LEU A 32 -10.58 4.39 14.10
C LEU A 32 -11.76 3.87 14.95
N LEU A 33 -11.49 3.15 16.04
CA LEU A 33 -12.55 2.69 16.95
C LEU A 33 -13.20 3.84 17.72
N ALA A 34 -12.44 4.88 18.06
CA ALA A 34 -12.92 6.05 18.77
C ALA A 34 -13.58 7.11 17.87
N ARG A 35 -13.21 7.16 16.60
CA ARG A 35 -13.58 8.20 15.63
C ARG A 35 -14.21 7.59 14.38
N PRO A 36 -15.54 7.58 14.28
CA PRO A 36 -16.25 7.17 13.05
C PRO A 36 -15.87 8.02 11.83
N ASP A 37 -15.46 9.27 12.05
CA ASP A 37 -14.97 10.25 11.07
C ASP A 37 -13.45 10.21 10.87
N GLY A 38 -12.75 9.25 11.48
CA GLY A 38 -11.27 9.18 11.52
C GLY A 38 -10.55 9.04 10.17
N LEU A 39 -11.32 8.85 9.09
CA LEU A 39 -10.84 8.83 7.70
C LEU A 39 -11.13 10.15 6.97
N ASP A 40 -11.95 11.02 7.54
CA ASP A 40 -12.28 12.29 6.92
C ASP A 40 -11.14 13.31 7.11
N ARG A 41 -10.80 14.01 6.04
CA ARG A 41 -9.78 15.07 6.11
C ARG A 41 -10.09 16.14 7.18
N GLY A 42 -11.35 16.35 7.49
CA GLY A 42 -11.79 17.27 8.54
C GLY A 42 -11.69 16.72 9.97
N CYS A 43 -11.31 15.45 10.16
CA CYS A 43 -11.10 14.89 11.49
C CYS A 43 -9.81 15.46 12.10
N PHE A 44 -9.96 16.32 13.11
CA PHE A 44 -8.85 17.02 13.75
C PHE A 44 -8.62 16.47 15.18
N PRO A 45 -7.37 16.38 15.66
CA PRO A 45 -6.10 16.71 14.99
C PRO A 45 -5.53 15.57 14.13
N ASP A 46 -6.10 14.39 14.16
CA ASP A 46 -5.57 13.21 13.51
C ASP A 46 -6.58 12.63 12.51
N HIS A 47 -6.12 12.20 11.34
CA HIS A 47 -6.92 11.43 10.40
C HIS A 47 -6.06 10.43 9.60
N VAL A 48 -6.72 9.37 9.14
CA VAL A 48 -6.04 8.31 8.38
C VAL A 48 -5.92 8.71 6.91
N THR A 49 -4.73 8.52 6.37
CA THR A 49 -4.38 8.65 4.94
C THR A 49 -3.92 7.30 4.40
N ALA A 50 -3.81 7.19 3.09
CA ALA A 50 -3.26 5.99 2.47
C ALA A 50 -2.25 6.35 1.37
N GLY A 51 -1.13 5.62 1.35
CA GLY A 51 -0.06 5.84 0.38
C GLY A 51 0.43 4.55 -0.27
N VAL A 52 1.16 4.69 -1.35
CA VAL A 52 1.76 3.58 -2.10
C VAL A 52 3.20 3.89 -2.49
N LEU A 53 4.09 2.94 -2.24
CA LEU A 53 5.43 2.91 -2.80
C LEU A 53 5.43 2.10 -4.09
N VAL A 54 5.90 2.70 -5.17
CA VAL A 54 5.96 2.07 -6.49
C VAL A 54 7.37 1.57 -6.76
N LEU A 55 7.50 0.28 -7.05
CA LEU A 55 8.75 -0.39 -7.40
C LEU A 55 8.75 -0.84 -8.87
N SER A 56 9.94 -0.98 -9.45
CA SER A 56 10.13 -1.71 -10.70
C SER A 56 9.92 -3.23 -10.49
N PRO A 57 9.57 -4.02 -11.53
CA PRO A 57 9.28 -5.45 -11.39
C PRO A 57 10.46 -6.27 -10.87
N ASP A 58 11.69 -5.83 -11.11
CA ASP A 58 12.94 -6.44 -10.60
C ASP A 58 13.36 -5.93 -9.22
N LEU A 59 12.56 -5.01 -8.63
CA LEU A 59 12.74 -4.46 -7.30
C LEU A 59 14.05 -3.69 -7.08
N ASP A 60 14.69 -3.22 -8.15
CA ASP A 60 15.95 -2.48 -8.09
C ASP A 60 15.78 -0.96 -8.20
N GLN A 61 14.58 -0.49 -8.57
CA GLN A 61 14.23 0.93 -8.63
C GLN A 61 12.95 1.24 -7.87
N VAL A 62 12.87 2.47 -7.38
CA VAL A 62 11.69 3.04 -6.72
C VAL A 62 11.31 4.34 -7.39
N LEU A 63 10.02 4.55 -7.63
CA LEU A 63 9.47 5.80 -8.15
C LEU A 63 9.10 6.69 -6.98
N LEU A 64 9.67 7.90 -6.93
CA LEU A 64 9.42 8.86 -5.87
C LEU A 64 8.94 10.19 -6.44
N ASN A 65 8.19 10.92 -5.61
CA ASN A 65 7.63 12.24 -5.85
C ASN A 65 8.42 13.30 -5.07
N LEU A 66 8.93 14.33 -5.75
CA LEU A 66 9.44 15.54 -5.12
C LEU A 66 8.29 16.48 -4.82
N HIS A 67 7.74 16.41 -3.61
CA HIS A 67 6.56 17.16 -3.21
C HIS A 67 6.81 18.67 -3.22
N ARG A 68 5.92 19.43 -3.87
CA ARG A 68 6.11 20.88 -4.14
C ARG A 68 6.24 21.74 -2.88
N LYS A 69 5.39 21.51 -1.88
CA LYS A 69 5.38 22.30 -0.63
C LYS A 69 6.49 21.86 0.32
N ALA A 70 6.66 20.56 0.52
CA ALA A 70 7.64 20.01 1.44
C ALA A 70 9.08 20.05 0.89
N ARG A 71 9.28 20.13 -0.43
CA ARG A 71 10.60 20.13 -1.10
C ARG A 71 11.45 18.90 -0.75
N ARG A 72 10.79 17.76 -0.58
CA ARG A 72 11.38 16.47 -0.19
C ARG A 72 10.79 15.36 -1.03
N TRP A 73 11.53 14.25 -1.12
CA TRP A 73 11.10 13.05 -1.83
C TRP A 73 10.24 12.17 -0.94
N PHE A 74 9.09 11.75 -1.46
CA PHE A 74 8.13 10.88 -0.80
C PHE A 74 7.63 9.77 -1.74
N ALA A 75 6.99 8.75 -1.16
CA ALA A 75 6.05 7.89 -1.85
C ALA A 75 4.79 8.69 -2.24
N PHE A 76 3.90 8.11 -3.04
CA PHE A 76 2.63 8.71 -3.41
C PHE A 76 1.59 8.46 -2.32
N GLY A 77 0.65 9.39 -2.13
CA GLY A 77 -0.41 9.19 -1.16
C GLY A 77 -1.16 10.45 -0.79
N GLY A 78 -2.34 10.25 -0.22
CA GLY A 78 -3.21 11.37 0.15
C GLY A 78 -4.41 10.95 0.97
N HIS A 79 -5.43 11.81 0.93
CA HIS A 79 -6.62 11.69 1.76
C HIS A 79 -7.67 10.76 1.14
N CYS A 80 -8.47 10.18 2.02
CA CYS A 80 -9.66 9.47 1.60
C CYS A 80 -10.71 10.46 1.05
N GLU A 81 -11.39 10.05 -0.03
CA GLU A 81 -12.41 10.86 -0.70
C GLU A 81 -13.80 10.20 -0.65
N PRO A 82 -14.88 11.00 -0.79
CA PRO A 82 -16.21 10.44 -0.95
C PRO A 82 -16.28 9.50 -2.16
N GLY A 83 -16.63 8.25 -1.92
CA GLY A 83 -16.69 7.21 -2.97
C GLY A 83 -15.61 6.14 -2.85
N ASP A 84 -14.53 6.38 -2.13
CA ASP A 84 -13.54 5.38 -1.82
C ASP A 84 -14.15 4.20 -1.03
N ARG A 85 -13.73 2.99 -1.37
CA ARG A 85 -14.30 1.75 -0.80
C ARG A 85 -13.32 0.96 0.05
N SER A 86 -12.02 1.22 -0.10
CA SER A 86 -10.95 0.54 0.62
C SER A 86 -9.70 1.42 0.71
N LEU A 87 -8.88 1.25 1.75
CA LEU A 87 -7.60 1.97 1.86
C LEU A 87 -6.64 1.65 0.72
N SER A 88 -6.62 0.39 0.25
CA SER A 88 -5.83 0.03 -0.92
C SER A 88 -6.33 0.70 -2.21
N GLY A 89 -7.64 0.97 -2.31
CA GLY A 89 -8.23 1.75 -3.41
C GLY A 89 -7.81 3.21 -3.37
N VAL A 90 -7.79 3.83 -2.17
CA VAL A 90 -7.23 5.19 -1.97
C VAL A 90 -5.78 5.24 -2.42
N ALA A 91 -4.94 4.33 -1.91
CA ALA A 91 -3.53 4.27 -2.26
C ALA A 91 -3.29 4.08 -3.77
N LEU A 92 -4.12 3.25 -4.44
CA LEU A 92 -4.05 3.06 -5.89
C LEU A 92 -4.43 4.33 -6.65
N ARG A 93 -5.53 5.00 -6.28
CA ARG A 93 -5.99 6.24 -6.89
C ARG A 93 -4.90 7.31 -6.79
N GLU A 94 -4.41 7.58 -5.59
CA GLU A 94 -3.34 8.56 -5.34
C GLU A 94 -2.06 8.22 -6.12
N GLY A 95 -1.68 6.93 -6.12
CA GLY A 95 -0.51 6.47 -6.87
C GLY A 95 -0.62 6.74 -8.37
N LEU A 96 -1.79 6.52 -8.98
CA LEU A 96 -2.03 6.78 -10.39
C LEU A 96 -2.09 8.29 -10.69
N GLU A 97 -2.80 9.06 -9.87
CA GLU A 97 -2.99 10.50 -10.06
C GLU A 97 -1.69 11.28 -9.90
N GLU A 98 -0.90 10.99 -8.88
CA GLU A 98 0.33 11.71 -8.59
C GLU A 98 1.53 11.28 -9.45
N SER A 99 1.61 9.98 -9.80
CA SER A 99 2.72 9.48 -10.63
C SER A 99 2.52 9.66 -12.11
N GLY A 100 1.27 9.82 -12.56
CA GLY A 100 0.92 9.82 -13.98
C GLY A 100 1.13 8.47 -14.70
N VAL A 101 1.40 7.41 -13.96
CA VAL A 101 1.54 6.05 -14.50
C VAL A 101 0.17 5.50 -14.88
N ALA A 102 0.06 4.86 -16.05
CA ALA A 102 -1.23 4.40 -16.57
C ALA A 102 -1.82 3.21 -15.79
N SER A 103 -0.99 2.39 -15.17
CA SER A 103 -1.43 1.23 -14.37
C SER A 103 -0.40 0.84 -13.32
N LEU A 104 -0.89 0.37 -12.18
CA LEU A 104 -0.09 -0.15 -11.07
C LEU A 104 -0.64 -1.52 -10.65
N GLU A 105 0.24 -2.48 -10.45
CA GLU A 105 -0.09 -3.75 -9.79
C GLU A 105 0.07 -3.57 -8.29
N LEU A 106 -1.01 -3.25 -7.59
CA LEU A 106 -0.99 -2.96 -6.16
C LEU A 106 -1.18 -4.24 -5.33
N ASP A 107 -0.31 -4.46 -4.33
CA ASP A 107 -0.56 -5.45 -3.29
C ASP A 107 -1.53 -4.84 -2.26
N PRO A 108 -2.72 -5.46 -2.03
CA PRO A 108 -3.72 -4.91 -1.13
C PRO A 108 -3.41 -5.07 0.36
N VAL A 109 -2.28 -5.66 0.73
CA VAL A 109 -1.85 -5.82 2.12
C VAL A 109 -0.96 -4.64 2.52
N PRO A 110 -1.23 -3.95 3.65
CA PRO A 110 -0.35 -2.91 4.15
C PRO A 110 1.07 -3.44 4.40
N VAL A 111 2.07 -2.64 4.10
CA VAL A 111 3.48 -3.01 4.33
C VAL A 111 4.14 -2.17 5.42
N HIS A 112 3.61 -0.97 5.67
CA HIS A 112 4.18 -0.03 6.63
C HIS A 112 3.12 0.95 7.14
N LEU A 113 3.29 1.45 8.36
CA LEU A 113 2.52 2.55 8.93
C LEU A 113 3.48 3.68 9.31
N ASP A 114 2.99 4.90 9.16
CA ASP A 114 3.71 6.08 9.59
C ASP A 114 2.78 7.11 10.21
N GLU A 115 3.26 7.83 11.22
CA GLU A 115 2.57 8.95 11.84
C GLU A 115 3.48 10.16 11.77
N HIS A 116 3.03 11.20 11.06
CA HIS A 116 3.80 12.42 10.88
C HIS A 116 2.93 13.67 10.93
N ALA A 117 3.52 14.76 11.41
CA ALA A 117 2.87 16.06 11.51
C ALA A 117 2.86 16.80 10.17
N VAL A 118 1.74 17.45 9.85
CA VAL A 118 1.56 18.27 8.64
C VAL A 118 0.97 19.63 9.03
N ASP A 119 1.77 20.68 8.96
CA ASP A 119 1.40 22.02 9.42
C ASP A 119 0.53 22.80 8.42
N PHE A 120 0.40 22.32 7.20
CA PHE A 120 -0.33 23.00 6.10
C PHE A 120 -1.60 22.27 5.67
N CYS A 121 -2.03 21.24 6.41
CA CYS A 121 -3.20 20.43 6.08
C CYS A 121 -4.51 21.11 6.53
N ASP A 122 -4.53 21.70 7.73
CA ASP A 122 -5.71 22.35 8.31
C ASP A 122 -5.37 23.74 8.86
N PRO A 123 -6.21 24.75 8.63
CA PRO A 123 -6.00 26.10 9.17
C PRO A 123 -6.12 26.20 10.70
N SER A 124 -6.69 25.18 11.35
CA SER A 124 -6.86 25.14 12.81
C SER A 124 -5.56 24.78 13.56
N GLY A 125 -4.57 24.23 12.85
CA GLY A 125 -3.27 23.87 13.45
C GLY A 125 -2.62 22.65 12.81
N THR A 126 -1.60 22.13 13.48
CA THR A 126 -0.88 20.93 13.08
C THR A 126 -1.81 19.71 13.09
N VAL A 127 -1.82 18.98 12.02
CA VAL A 127 -2.54 17.71 11.83
C VAL A 127 -1.53 16.57 11.82
N HIS A 128 -1.91 15.40 12.35
CA HIS A 128 -1.12 14.19 12.14
C HIS A 128 -1.81 13.28 11.13
N HIS A 129 -1.08 12.96 10.09
CA HIS A 129 -1.48 11.92 9.17
C HIS A 129 -1.12 10.55 9.76
N LEU A 130 -2.13 9.69 9.88
CA LEU A 130 -1.99 8.29 10.23
C LEU A 130 -1.93 7.49 8.92
N ASP A 131 -0.74 7.37 8.34
CA ASP A 131 -0.56 6.94 6.96
C ASP A 131 -0.42 5.42 6.85
N VAL A 132 -1.37 4.77 6.15
CA VAL A 132 -1.35 3.33 5.86
C VAL A 132 -0.73 3.12 4.49
N ARG A 133 0.45 2.52 4.44
CA ARG A 133 1.28 2.43 3.24
C ARG A 133 1.23 1.04 2.63
N PHE A 134 1.01 1.03 1.32
CA PHE A 134 0.98 -0.14 0.45
C PHE A 134 2.18 -0.15 -0.49
N THR A 135 2.29 -1.19 -1.30
CA THR A 135 3.31 -1.29 -2.34
C THR A 135 2.69 -1.70 -3.67
N ALA A 136 3.25 -1.21 -4.77
CA ALA A 136 2.83 -1.58 -6.11
C ALA A 136 4.03 -1.78 -7.03
N LEU A 137 3.82 -2.54 -8.12
CA LEU A 137 4.74 -2.62 -9.24
C LEU A 137 4.23 -1.77 -10.40
N ALA A 138 5.16 -1.14 -11.10
CA ALA A 138 4.91 -0.51 -12.40
C ALA A 138 5.94 -1.02 -13.41
N GLU A 139 5.54 -1.13 -14.69
CA GLU A 139 6.46 -1.56 -15.75
C GLU A 139 7.69 -0.64 -15.81
N ARG A 140 8.86 -1.26 -16.07
CA ARG A 140 10.13 -0.52 -16.20
C ARG A 140 10.04 0.46 -17.38
N GLY A 141 10.41 1.70 -17.11
CA GLY A 141 10.41 2.76 -18.13
C GLY A 141 9.01 3.24 -18.55
N VAL A 142 7.97 2.87 -17.78
CA VAL A 142 6.62 3.39 -17.98
C VAL A 142 6.64 4.93 -17.97
N ALA A 143 5.84 5.54 -18.82
CA ALA A 143 5.66 6.99 -18.81
C ALA A 143 5.09 7.43 -17.45
N HIS A 144 5.71 8.42 -16.86
CA HIS A 144 5.31 9.02 -15.59
C HIS A 144 5.43 10.55 -15.71
N GLY A 145 4.82 11.29 -14.80
CA GLY A 145 4.86 12.73 -14.83
C GLY A 145 4.45 13.35 -13.51
N ALA A 146 4.94 14.56 -13.26
CA ALA A 146 4.61 15.31 -12.07
C ALA A 146 3.16 15.84 -12.15
N SER A 147 2.39 15.66 -11.10
CA SER A 147 1.10 16.32 -10.89
C SER A 147 1.29 17.79 -10.51
N GLU A 148 0.21 18.53 -10.29
CA GLU A 148 0.30 19.92 -9.79
C GLU A 148 0.92 20.01 -8.38
N GLU A 149 0.85 18.94 -7.60
CA GLU A 149 1.43 18.85 -6.25
C GLU A 149 2.91 18.50 -6.25
N SER A 150 3.45 18.08 -7.40
CA SER A 150 4.81 17.60 -7.59
C SER A 150 5.70 18.61 -8.31
N LEU A 151 6.98 18.62 -7.97
CA LEU A 151 8.04 19.31 -8.72
C LEU A 151 8.71 18.37 -9.72
N ASP A 152 8.84 17.10 -9.35
CA ASP A 152 9.48 16.06 -10.14
C ASP A 152 8.94 14.69 -9.70
N VAL A 153 8.88 13.76 -10.62
CA VAL A 153 8.62 12.33 -10.35
C VAL A 153 9.71 11.55 -11.06
N ARG A 154 10.45 10.71 -10.31
CA ARG A 154 11.64 10.07 -10.85
C ARG A 154 11.88 8.68 -10.28
N TRP A 155 12.35 7.79 -11.15
CA TRP A 155 12.92 6.51 -10.77
C TRP A 155 14.31 6.68 -10.13
N TRP A 156 14.50 6.06 -8.98
CA TRP A 156 15.77 6.02 -8.25
C TRP A 156 16.21 4.58 -8.07
N PRO A 157 17.48 4.24 -8.34
CA PRO A 157 18.03 2.97 -7.89
C PRO A 157 17.93 2.84 -6.38
N VAL A 158 17.54 1.65 -5.88
CA VAL A 158 17.37 1.44 -4.43
C VAL A 158 18.70 1.48 -3.64
N ASP A 159 19.82 1.34 -4.33
CA ASP A 159 21.18 1.48 -3.79
C ASP A 159 21.77 2.89 -3.97
N ALA A 160 21.06 3.79 -4.65
CA ALA A 160 21.47 5.17 -4.91
C ALA A 160 20.28 6.13 -4.76
N LEU A 161 19.64 6.09 -3.59
CA LEU A 161 18.48 6.92 -3.25
C LEU A 161 18.85 8.42 -3.15
N PRO A 162 17.86 9.32 -3.32
CA PRO A 162 18.12 10.76 -3.21
C PRO A 162 18.62 11.13 -1.83
N PRO A 163 19.52 12.15 -1.72
CA PRO A 163 19.99 12.61 -0.43
C PRO A 163 18.85 13.22 0.40
N GLY A 164 18.94 13.07 1.74
CA GLY A 164 17.97 13.62 2.67
C GLY A 164 16.64 12.84 2.74
N LEU A 165 16.62 11.61 2.24
CA LEU A 165 15.48 10.71 2.44
C LEU A 165 15.39 10.31 3.92
N GLU A 166 14.21 10.33 4.48
CA GLU A 166 13.99 10.04 5.91
C GLU A 166 14.09 8.54 6.21
N ALA A 167 14.32 8.21 7.47
CA ALA A 167 14.52 6.82 7.91
C ALA A 167 13.31 5.94 7.60
N GLU A 168 12.09 6.46 7.80
CA GLU A 168 10.84 5.75 7.52
C GLU A 168 10.64 5.42 6.03
N MET A 169 11.19 6.24 5.12
CA MET A 169 11.19 5.92 3.69
C MET A 169 12.12 4.75 3.36
N HIS A 170 13.27 4.66 4.03
CA HIS A 170 14.15 3.50 3.90
C HIS A 170 13.49 2.22 4.43
N GLU A 171 12.77 2.32 5.56
CA GLU A 171 11.99 1.22 6.13
C GLU A 171 10.88 0.77 5.17
N LEU A 172 10.13 1.72 4.60
CA LEU A 172 9.07 1.46 3.62
C LEU A 172 9.62 0.77 2.37
N ILE A 173 10.74 1.24 1.81
CA ILE A 173 11.38 0.63 0.64
C ILE A 173 11.80 -0.82 0.95
N SER A 174 12.41 -1.06 2.12
CA SER A 174 12.80 -2.40 2.54
C SER A 174 11.61 -3.32 2.69
N ALA A 175 10.57 -2.89 3.43
CA ALA A 175 9.34 -3.67 3.66
C ALA A 175 8.61 -4.00 2.34
N SER A 176 8.54 -3.05 1.42
CA SER A 176 7.93 -3.23 0.11
C SER A 176 8.67 -4.29 -0.73
N ARG A 177 10.00 -4.20 -0.77
CA ARG A 177 10.83 -5.17 -1.49
C ARG A 177 10.70 -6.58 -0.91
N ASP A 178 10.68 -6.70 0.41
CA ASP A 178 10.55 -7.99 1.10
C ASP A 178 9.18 -8.61 0.84
N ARG A 179 8.13 -7.80 0.82
CA ARG A 179 6.77 -8.23 0.48
C ARG A 179 6.70 -8.85 -0.92
N TRP A 180 7.23 -8.17 -1.93
CA TRP A 180 7.23 -8.68 -3.31
C TRP A 180 8.14 -9.90 -3.49
N ARG A 181 9.30 -9.97 -2.85
CA ARG A 181 10.16 -11.17 -2.86
C ARG A 181 9.43 -12.41 -2.33
N GLN A 182 8.68 -12.26 -1.24
CA GLN A 182 7.88 -13.35 -0.66
C GLN A 182 6.77 -13.81 -1.63
N SER A 183 6.09 -12.89 -2.29
CA SER A 183 5.03 -13.20 -3.27
C SER A 183 5.59 -13.95 -4.48
N ILE A 184 6.72 -13.52 -5.03
CA ILE A 184 7.42 -14.17 -6.15
C ILE A 184 7.86 -15.59 -5.77
N THR A 185 8.43 -15.76 -4.57
CA THR A 185 8.89 -17.07 -4.08
C THR A 185 7.73 -18.03 -3.89
N SER A 186 6.59 -17.56 -3.36
CA SER A 186 5.40 -18.37 -3.14
C SER A 186 4.74 -18.83 -4.44
N SER A 187 4.81 -18.02 -5.48
CA SER A 187 4.26 -18.33 -6.81
C SER A 187 5.15 -19.31 -7.60
N SER A 188 6.41 -19.48 -7.21
CA SER A 188 7.41 -20.32 -7.89
C SER A 188 7.50 -21.75 -7.35
N GLN A 189 6.72 -22.12 -6.32
CA GLN A 189 6.68 -23.51 -5.85
C GLN A 189 5.82 -24.35 -6.80
N PRO A 190 6.39 -25.41 -7.47
CA PRO A 190 5.61 -26.33 -8.29
C PRO A 190 4.65 -27.09 -7.37
N GLY A 191 3.39 -27.17 -7.81
CA GLY A 191 2.28 -27.79 -7.09
C GLY A 191 2.63 -29.13 -6.46
N GLY A 192 2.16 -29.32 -5.23
CA GLY A 192 2.25 -30.59 -4.52
C GLY A 192 1.58 -31.74 -5.30
N PRO A 193 1.80 -32.98 -4.87
CA PRO A 193 1.55 -34.18 -5.69
C PRO A 193 0.07 -34.27 -6.11
N SER A 194 -0.13 -34.35 -7.42
CA SER A 194 -1.39 -34.75 -8.04
C SER A 194 -1.76 -36.14 -7.52
N LEU A 195 -2.79 -36.21 -6.70
CA LEU A 195 -3.46 -37.47 -6.35
C LEU A 195 -4.19 -37.96 -7.60
N SER A 196 -3.51 -38.73 -8.44
CA SER A 196 -4.12 -39.56 -9.48
C SER A 196 -4.84 -40.70 -8.81
N GLY A 197 -6.04 -40.46 -8.29
CA GLY A 197 -6.99 -41.49 -7.89
C GLY A 197 -7.68 -42.01 -9.12
N GLY A 198 -7.17 -43.05 -9.73
CA GLY A 198 -7.87 -43.82 -10.75
C GLY A 198 -9.09 -44.52 -10.11
N SER A 199 -10.28 -44.04 -10.35
CA SER A 199 -11.52 -44.78 -10.12
C SER A 199 -11.90 -45.52 -11.39
N THR A 200 -11.53 -46.80 -11.43
CA THR A 200 -12.08 -47.76 -12.37
C THR A 200 -13.57 -47.98 -12.03
N TRP A 201 -14.47 -47.50 -12.91
CA TRP A 201 -15.88 -47.86 -12.87
C TRP A 201 -16.04 -49.20 -13.57
N ALA A 202 -16.33 -50.24 -12.79
CA ALA A 202 -16.79 -51.52 -13.29
C ALA A 202 -18.23 -51.37 -13.84
N ALA A 203 -18.42 -51.78 -15.08
CA ALA A 203 -19.71 -51.90 -15.68
C ALA A 203 -20.52 -53.00 -14.99
N ALA A 204 -21.66 -52.63 -14.45
CA ALA A 204 -22.65 -53.60 -13.94
C ALA A 204 -23.66 -53.94 -15.06
N ASP A 205 -23.75 -55.22 -15.32
CA ASP A 205 -24.67 -55.94 -16.20
C ASP A 205 -26.14 -55.52 -16.01
N GLN A 206 -26.85 -55.32 -17.12
CA GLN A 206 -28.29 -55.28 -17.13
C GLN A 206 -28.86 -56.66 -17.48
N PRO A 207 -29.83 -57.21 -16.73
CA PRO A 207 -30.58 -58.35 -17.18
C PRO A 207 -31.80 -57.90 -18.03
N SER A 208 -31.97 -58.57 -19.14
CA SER A 208 -33.15 -58.54 -20.02
C SER A 208 -34.43 -59.04 -19.33
N ARG A 209 -35.48 -58.27 -19.43
CA ARG A 209 -36.85 -58.69 -19.84
C ARG A 209 -37.77 -57.47 -19.95
#